data_fd3b08d4ff12d5b9fdf93fd40a22c37e
#
_entry.id   fd3b08d4ff12d5b9fdf93fd40a22c37e
#
_cell.length_a   1.000
_cell.length_b   1.000
_cell.length_c   1.000
_cell.angle_alpha   90.00
_cell.angle_beta   90.00
_cell.angle_gamma   90.00
#
_symmetry.space_group_name_H-M   'P 1'
#
loop_
_entity.id
_entity.type
_entity.pdbx_description
1 polymer ?
#
loop_
_entity_poly.entity_id
_entity_poly.type
_entity_poly.pdbx_seq_one_letter_code
_entity_poly.pdbx_strand_id
1 'polypeptide(L)'
;LICAAELISHGFTVDVEKSISDILICDLFGKKGDETTIIEIETGFTPPEHALDTVDYYAARIVSKIARYSKYCGKFSLATPVVNILPMSELFLLPPNARNLDDVKKLKKLCDRFYKNPKINLEDIQNAQIHSVYLINTDKGFAKELDPELYLQMTKQLMKQSEIDL
;
A
#
# COMPACT_ATOMS: atom_id res chain seq x y z
N LEU A 1 5.12 -1.90 -15.08
CA LEU A 1 6.42 -1.88 -15.81
C LEU A 1 7.35 -0.81 -15.26
N ILE A 2 6.92 0.46 -15.02
CA ILE A 2 7.79 1.56 -14.56
C ILE A 2 8.47 1.20 -13.22
N CYS A 3 7.73 0.74 -12.21
CA CYS A 3 8.33 0.31 -10.93
C CYS A 3 9.25 -0.92 -11.10
N ALA A 4 8.95 -1.82 -12.03
CA ALA A 4 9.84 -2.95 -12.32
C ALA A 4 11.17 -2.46 -12.92
N ALA A 5 11.14 -1.51 -13.85
CA ALA A 5 12.34 -0.89 -14.41
C ALA A 5 13.16 -0.18 -13.33
N GLU A 6 12.51 0.52 -12.41
CA GLU A 6 13.16 1.17 -11.26
C GLU A 6 13.89 0.14 -10.38
N LEU A 7 13.23 -0.95 -9.99
CA LEU A 7 13.86 -2.02 -9.21
C LEU A 7 15.05 -2.66 -9.96
N ILE A 8 14.90 -2.92 -11.27
CA ILE A 8 15.97 -3.48 -12.10
C ILE A 8 17.17 -2.54 -12.15
N SER A 9 16.95 -1.21 -12.27
CA SER A 9 18.02 -0.22 -12.26
C SER A 9 18.82 -0.20 -10.96
N HIS A 10 18.17 -0.61 -9.85
CA HIS A 10 18.81 -0.79 -8.53
C HIS A 10 19.40 -2.19 -8.31
N GLY A 11 19.42 -3.03 -9.36
CA GLY A 11 20.05 -4.34 -9.34
C GLY A 11 19.20 -5.47 -8.78
N PHE A 12 17.88 -5.30 -8.72
CA PHE A 12 16.97 -6.41 -8.39
C PHE A 12 16.65 -7.25 -9.62
N THR A 13 16.49 -8.54 -9.44
CA THR A 13 15.69 -9.38 -10.35
C THR A 13 14.23 -9.20 -9.99
N VAL A 14 13.34 -9.08 -10.98
CA VAL A 14 11.93 -8.75 -10.76
C VAL A 14 11.03 -9.78 -11.42
N ASP A 15 10.13 -10.35 -10.64
CA ASP A 15 9.00 -11.15 -11.11
C ASP A 15 7.74 -10.27 -11.07
N VAL A 16 6.94 -10.32 -12.13
CA VAL A 16 5.63 -9.65 -12.25
C VAL A 16 4.55 -10.68 -11.99
N GLU A 17 3.49 -10.30 -11.25
CA GLU A 17 2.36 -11.17 -10.90
C GLU A 17 2.82 -12.50 -10.27
N LYS A 18 3.70 -12.41 -9.28
CA LYS A 18 4.26 -13.59 -8.62
C LYS A 18 3.33 -14.13 -7.54
N SER A 19 3.03 -15.43 -7.60
CA SER A 19 2.41 -16.15 -6.49
C SER A 19 3.36 -16.22 -5.30
N ILE A 20 2.92 -15.69 -4.15
CA ILE A 20 3.65 -15.71 -2.88
C ILE A 20 3.02 -16.66 -1.87
N SER A 21 1.80 -17.11 -2.13
CA SER A 21 1.10 -18.18 -1.42
C SER A 21 0.05 -18.80 -2.35
N ASP A 22 -0.69 -19.80 -1.87
CA ASP A 22 -1.76 -20.48 -2.64
C ASP A 22 -2.89 -19.51 -3.09
N ILE A 23 -3.02 -18.38 -2.41
CA ILE A 23 -4.13 -17.43 -2.62
C ILE A 23 -3.69 -15.99 -2.88
N LEU A 24 -2.40 -15.70 -2.78
CA LEU A 24 -1.87 -14.34 -2.94
C LEU A 24 -0.89 -14.27 -4.10
N ILE A 25 -1.18 -13.34 -5.00
CA ILE A 25 -0.31 -12.95 -6.11
C ILE A 25 0.06 -11.49 -5.88
N CYS A 26 1.35 -11.16 -5.83
CA CYS A 26 1.79 -9.78 -5.73
C CYS A 26 2.06 -9.19 -7.12
N ASP A 27 1.87 -7.87 -7.25
CA ASP A 27 2.06 -7.18 -8.53
C ASP A 27 3.54 -7.24 -8.97
N LEU A 28 4.47 -6.95 -8.06
CA LEU A 28 5.91 -7.04 -8.30
C LEU A 28 6.62 -7.67 -7.11
N PHE A 29 7.50 -8.62 -7.39
CA PHE A 29 8.43 -9.20 -6.42
C PHE A 29 9.86 -8.99 -6.89
N GLY A 30 10.64 -8.26 -6.10
CA GLY A 30 12.06 -8.01 -6.35
C GLY A 30 12.96 -8.82 -5.43
N LYS A 31 14.08 -9.33 -5.96
CA LYS A 31 15.11 -10.01 -5.18
C LYS A 31 16.50 -9.52 -5.56
N LYS A 32 17.33 -9.20 -4.55
CA LYS A 32 18.73 -8.81 -4.70
C LYS A 32 19.54 -9.41 -3.56
N GLY A 33 20.30 -10.49 -3.85
CA GLY A 33 20.93 -11.30 -2.80
C GLY A 33 19.86 -11.85 -1.83
N ASP A 34 19.98 -11.54 -0.54
CA ASP A 34 19.01 -11.94 0.48
C ASP A 34 17.90 -10.90 0.69
N GLU A 35 18.03 -9.72 0.08
CA GLU A 35 17.02 -8.67 0.14
C GLU A 35 15.83 -9.01 -0.77
N THR A 36 14.62 -8.92 -0.21
CA THR A 36 13.37 -9.11 -0.94
C THR A 36 12.47 -7.89 -0.80
N THR A 37 11.77 -7.54 -1.87
CA THR A 37 10.80 -6.44 -1.88
C THR A 37 9.52 -6.86 -2.59
N ILE A 38 8.37 -6.38 -2.08
CA ILE A 38 7.09 -6.46 -2.78
C ILE A 38 6.60 -5.04 -3.02
N ILE A 39 6.16 -4.76 -4.24
CA ILE A 39 5.46 -3.52 -4.58
C ILE A 39 4.07 -3.89 -5.09
N GLU A 40 3.04 -3.37 -4.41
CA GLU A 40 1.64 -3.45 -4.83
C GLU A 40 1.21 -2.13 -5.48
N ILE A 41 0.60 -2.21 -6.67
CA ILE A 41 0.25 -1.02 -7.48
C ILE A 41 -1.23 -0.71 -7.27
N GLU A 42 -1.51 0.55 -6.92
CA GLU A 42 -2.86 1.06 -6.66
C GLU A 42 -3.18 2.25 -7.55
N THR A 43 -4.17 2.09 -8.41
CA THR A 43 -4.59 3.11 -9.39
C THR A 43 -5.79 3.94 -8.94
N GLY A 44 -6.36 3.64 -7.77
CA GLY A 44 -7.57 4.32 -7.27
C GLY A 44 -8.88 3.77 -7.85
N PHE A 45 -8.82 2.71 -8.66
CA PHE A 45 -10.04 2.11 -9.20
C PHE A 45 -10.92 1.54 -8.08
N THR A 46 -12.18 1.96 -8.06
CA THR A 46 -13.22 1.41 -7.18
C THR A 46 -14.30 0.76 -8.03
N PRO A 47 -14.65 -0.51 -7.76
CA PRO A 47 -15.72 -1.21 -8.46
C PRO A 47 -17.07 -0.51 -8.28
N PRO A 48 -17.98 -0.57 -9.28
CA PRO A 48 -19.29 0.10 -9.21
C PRO A 48 -20.14 -0.28 -7.99
N GLU A 49 -20.04 -1.52 -7.50
CA GLU A 49 -20.74 -1.99 -6.30
C GLU A 49 -20.34 -1.24 -5.02
N HIS A 50 -19.21 -0.53 -5.03
CA HIS A 50 -18.71 0.29 -3.93
C HIS A 50 -18.82 1.80 -4.20
N ALA A 51 -19.65 2.20 -5.15
CA ALA A 51 -19.82 3.62 -5.51
C ALA A 51 -20.34 4.48 -4.35
N LEU A 52 -21.10 3.90 -3.40
CA LEU A 52 -21.65 4.61 -2.24
C LEU A 52 -20.74 4.61 -1.00
N ASP A 53 -19.71 3.76 -0.99
CA ASP A 53 -18.77 3.63 0.12
C ASP A 53 -17.30 3.61 -0.35
N THR A 54 -17.04 4.34 -1.42
CA THR A 54 -15.74 4.39 -2.13
C THR A 54 -14.55 4.66 -1.21
N VAL A 55 -14.68 5.63 -0.30
CA VAL A 55 -13.58 6.03 0.61
C VAL A 55 -13.25 4.89 1.58
N ASP A 56 -14.27 4.31 2.20
CA ASP A 56 -14.10 3.19 3.15
C ASP A 56 -13.57 1.94 2.45
N TYR A 57 -14.11 1.63 1.26
CA TYR A 57 -13.63 0.51 0.46
C TYR A 57 -12.15 0.67 0.10
N TYR A 58 -11.76 1.87 -0.38
CA TYR A 58 -10.39 2.12 -0.79
C TYR A 58 -9.43 2.10 0.41
N ALA A 59 -9.83 2.68 1.54
CA ALA A 59 -9.05 2.60 2.78
C ALA A 59 -8.87 1.15 3.25
N ALA A 60 -9.95 0.34 3.25
CA ALA A 60 -9.86 -1.08 3.57
C ALA A 60 -8.94 -1.85 2.62
N ARG A 61 -8.95 -1.51 1.32
CA ARG A 61 -8.08 -2.11 0.31
C ARG A 61 -6.60 -1.84 0.61
N ILE A 62 -6.25 -0.60 0.93
CA ILE A 62 -4.87 -0.23 1.30
C ILE A 62 -4.42 -0.98 2.55
N VAL A 63 -5.24 -0.96 3.61
CA VAL A 63 -4.95 -1.73 4.85
C VAL A 63 -4.78 -3.22 4.55
N SER A 64 -5.68 -3.79 3.72
CA SER A 64 -5.64 -5.19 3.32
C SER A 64 -4.33 -5.55 2.62
N LYS A 65 -3.88 -4.73 1.68
CA LYS A 65 -2.62 -4.97 0.97
C LYS A 65 -1.43 -4.92 1.93
N ILE A 66 -1.31 -3.88 2.75
CA ILE A 66 -0.21 -3.78 3.72
C ILE A 66 -0.20 -5.00 4.66
N ALA A 67 -1.36 -5.37 5.23
CA ALA A 67 -1.47 -6.47 6.19
C ALA A 67 -1.18 -7.85 5.59
N ARG A 68 -1.59 -8.09 4.34
CA ARG A 68 -1.43 -9.40 3.71
C ARG A 68 -0.05 -9.64 3.15
N TYR A 69 0.57 -8.62 2.53
CA TYR A 69 1.78 -8.79 1.73
C TYR A 69 3.07 -8.50 2.51
N SER A 70 3.06 -7.57 3.49
CA SER A 70 4.29 -7.14 4.16
C SER A 70 5.05 -8.24 4.91
N LYS A 71 4.37 -9.30 5.32
CA LYS A 71 4.98 -10.45 6.00
C LYS A 71 5.76 -11.40 5.07
N TYR A 72 5.66 -11.24 3.75
CA TYR A 72 6.30 -12.12 2.76
C TYR A 72 7.58 -11.52 2.16
N CYS A 73 8.02 -10.37 2.64
CA CYS A 73 9.20 -9.68 2.10
C CYS A 73 9.93 -8.89 3.18
N GLY A 74 11.19 -8.56 2.92
CA GLY A 74 11.99 -7.68 3.77
C GLY A 74 11.53 -6.22 3.68
N LYS A 75 11.06 -5.78 2.48
CA LYS A 75 10.50 -4.45 2.25
C LYS A 75 9.17 -4.54 1.52
N PHE A 76 8.14 -3.94 2.08
CA PHE A 76 6.84 -3.80 1.42
C PHE A 76 6.59 -2.35 1.04
N SER A 77 6.14 -2.12 -0.18
CA SER A 77 5.85 -0.78 -0.71
C SER A 77 4.52 -0.76 -1.46
N LEU A 78 3.90 0.40 -1.46
CA LEU A 78 2.78 0.70 -2.35
C LEU A 78 3.27 1.60 -3.48
N ALA A 79 2.67 1.46 -4.65
CA ALA A 79 2.94 2.34 -5.77
C ALA A 79 1.63 2.91 -6.31
N THR A 80 1.63 4.20 -6.66
CA THR A 80 0.43 4.88 -7.14
C THR A 80 0.77 5.96 -8.15
N PRO A 81 -0.08 6.20 -9.17
CA PRO A 81 0.07 7.37 -10.03
C PRO A 81 0.07 8.68 -9.22
N VAL A 82 0.82 9.68 -9.67
CA VAL A 82 0.95 11.00 -9.01
C VAL A 82 -0.39 11.73 -8.83
N VAL A 83 -1.41 11.37 -9.61
CA VAL A 83 -2.77 11.95 -9.55
C VAL A 83 -3.69 11.24 -8.57
N ASN A 84 -3.26 10.13 -7.99
CA ASN A 84 -4.05 9.32 -7.07
C ASN A 84 -3.51 9.44 -5.65
N ILE A 85 -4.40 9.64 -4.66
CA ILE A 85 -4.05 9.72 -3.25
C ILE A 85 -4.46 8.40 -2.57
N LEU A 86 -3.47 7.72 -1.97
CA LEU A 86 -3.71 6.53 -1.17
C LEU A 86 -4.24 6.92 0.21
N PRO A 87 -5.41 6.42 0.64
CA PRO A 87 -5.94 6.64 1.99
C PRO A 87 -5.21 5.72 3.01
N MET A 88 -3.93 5.99 3.22
CA MET A 88 -3.07 5.22 4.11
C MET A 88 -3.24 5.69 5.56
N SER A 89 -3.43 4.74 6.48
CA SER A 89 -3.52 5.04 7.91
C SER A 89 -2.14 5.40 8.50
N GLU A 90 -2.10 6.46 9.31
CA GLU A 90 -0.90 6.84 10.09
C GLU A 90 -0.45 5.75 11.07
N LEU A 91 -1.33 4.80 11.41
CA LEU A 91 -0.98 3.68 12.26
C LEU A 91 0.24 2.91 11.73
N PHE A 92 0.38 2.82 10.40
CA PHE A 92 1.49 2.10 9.78
C PHE A 92 2.83 2.83 9.84
N LEU A 93 2.86 4.11 10.22
CA LEU A 93 4.10 4.83 10.54
C LEU A 93 4.67 4.43 11.91
N LEU A 94 3.84 3.90 12.79
CA LEU A 94 4.26 3.45 14.10
C LEU A 94 4.84 2.03 14.04
N PRO A 95 5.89 1.73 14.81
CA PRO A 95 6.34 0.36 14.96
C PRO A 95 5.21 -0.50 15.60
N PRO A 96 5.15 -1.81 15.30
CA PRO A 96 4.07 -2.68 15.77
C PRO A 96 3.77 -2.63 17.27
N ASN A 97 4.82 -2.54 18.10
CA ASN A 97 4.72 -2.51 19.57
C ASN A 97 4.19 -1.16 20.13
N ALA A 98 4.21 -0.09 19.32
CA ALA A 98 3.71 1.22 19.72
C ALA A 98 2.27 1.48 19.23
N ARG A 99 1.67 0.55 18.46
CA ARG A 99 0.30 0.70 17.95
C ARG A 99 -0.73 0.46 19.01
N ASN A 100 -1.68 1.40 19.12
CA ASN A 100 -2.83 1.25 20.00
C ASN A 100 -3.74 0.13 19.47
N LEU A 101 -4.08 -0.83 20.33
CA LEU A 101 -4.90 -1.98 19.97
C LEU A 101 -6.30 -1.59 19.50
N ASP A 102 -6.89 -0.53 20.05
CA ASP A 102 -8.23 -0.09 19.64
C ASP A 102 -8.22 0.52 18.22
N ASP A 103 -7.13 1.18 17.82
CA ASP A 103 -6.99 1.67 16.45
C ASP A 103 -6.76 0.51 15.47
N VAL A 104 -6.00 -0.51 15.86
CA VAL A 104 -5.88 -1.76 15.08
C VAL A 104 -7.23 -2.44 14.91
N LYS A 105 -8.06 -2.51 15.97
CA LYS A 105 -9.42 -3.07 15.92
C LYS A 105 -10.34 -2.26 15.00
N LYS A 106 -10.22 -0.93 14.97
CA LYS A 106 -10.99 -0.07 14.04
C LYS A 106 -10.65 -0.41 12.59
N LEU A 107 -9.35 -0.52 12.24
CA LEU A 107 -8.92 -0.92 10.91
C LEU A 107 -9.38 -2.35 10.56
N LYS A 108 -9.30 -3.27 11.52
CA LYS A 108 -9.83 -4.63 11.36
C LYS A 108 -11.32 -4.62 11.04
N LYS A 109 -12.12 -3.85 11.79
CA LYS A 109 -13.57 -3.72 11.56
C LYS A 109 -13.87 -3.14 10.17
N LEU A 110 -13.08 -2.17 9.72
CA LEU A 110 -13.18 -1.62 8.38
C LEU A 110 -12.91 -2.71 7.33
N CYS A 111 -11.81 -3.46 7.47
CA CYS A 111 -11.48 -4.55 6.55
C CYS A 111 -12.55 -5.65 6.52
N ASP A 112 -13.14 -6.02 7.65
CA ASP A 112 -14.16 -7.07 7.74
C ASP A 112 -15.46 -6.73 6.98
N ARG A 113 -15.70 -5.46 6.67
CA ARG A 113 -16.84 -5.07 5.81
C ARG A 113 -16.67 -5.55 4.38
N PHE A 114 -15.43 -5.56 3.86
CA PHE A 114 -15.12 -5.78 2.45
C PHE A 114 -14.37 -7.10 2.19
N TYR A 115 -13.57 -7.58 3.15
CA TYR A 115 -12.69 -8.74 2.99
C TYR A 115 -13.08 -9.87 3.94
N LYS A 116 -14.01 -10.72 3.47
CA LYS A 116 -14.57 -11.82 4.27
C LYS A 116 -13.87 -13.15 4.05
N ASN A 117 -13.27 -13.36 2.90
CA ASN A 117 -12.63 -14.62 2.53
C ASN A 117 -11.41 -14.40 1.63
N PRO A 118 -10.18 -14.66 2.11
CA PRO A 118 -9.86 -14.89 3.51
C PRO A 118 -9.98 -13.60 4.36
N LYS A 119 -10.35 -13.77 5.63
CA LYS A 119 -10.34 -12.66 6.59
C LYS A 119 -8.90 -12.21 6.87
N ILE A 120 -8.75 -10.91 7.17
CA ILE A 120 -7.50 -10.35 7.65
C ILE A 120 -7.49 -10.50 9.18
N ASN A 121 -6.45 -11.08 9.74
CA ASN A 121 -6.34 -11.25 11.18
C ASN A 121 -5.92 -9.93 11.85
N LEU A 122 -6.27 -9.78 13.14
CA LEU A 122 -5.86 -8.61 13.92
C LEU A 122 -4.33 -8.51 14.00
N GLU A 123 -3.68 -9.64 14.17
CA GLU A 123 -2.22 -9.75 14.23
C GLU A 123 -1.55 -9.34 12.91
N ASP A 124 -2.15 -9.67 11.76
CA ASP A 124 -1.64 -9.23 10.46
C ASP A 124 -1.60 -7.69 10.34
N ILE A 125 -2.64 -6.99 10.85
CA ILE A 125 -2.67 -5.52 10.87
C ILE A 125 -1.70 -4.97 11.92
N GLN A 126 -1.64 -5.61 13.12
CA GLN A 126 -0.74 -5.19 14.19
C GLN A 126 0.73 -5.21 13.76
N ASN A 127 1.13 -6.24 13.00
CA ASN A 127 2.53 -6.48 12.62
C ASN A 127 2.88 -5.95 11.21
N ALA A 128 1.88 -5.52 10.43
CA ALA A 128 2.09 -5.03 9.07
C ALA A 128 3.03 -3.83 9.03
N GLN A 129 3.89 -3.75 8.03
CA GLN A 129 4.82 -2.65 7.83
C GLN A 129 4.77 -2.15 6.40
N ILE A 130 4.91 -0.84 6.23
CA ILE A 130 5.14 -0.20 4.94
C ILE A 130 6.49 0.52 4.99
N HIS A 131 7.32 0.32 3.97
CA HIS A 131 8.67 0.85 3.94
C HIS A 131 8.81 2.05 3.02
N SER A 132 8.01 2.10 1.95
CA SER A 132 8.00 3.24 1.03
C SER A 132 6.72 3.33 0.22
N VAL A 133 6.52 4.48 -0.41
CA VAL A 133 5.47 4.72 -1.42
C VAL A 133 6.14 5.21 -2.69
N TYR A 134 5.89 4.52 -3.81
CA TYR A 134 6.35 4.94 -5.13
C TYR A 134 5.30 5.81 -5.81
N LEU A 135 5.67 7.04 -6.19
CA LEU A 135 4.87 7.90 -7.05
C LEU A 135 5.24 7.65 -8.51
N ILE A 136 4.28 7.16 -9.29
CA ILE A 136 4.46 6.83 -10.70
C ILE A 136 4.05 8.01 -11.56
N ASN A 137 4.97 8.53 -12.35
CA ASN A 137 4.67 9.47 -13.41
C ASN A 137 4.65 8.72 -14.75
N THR A 138 3.44 8.44 -15.25
CA THR A 138 3.23 7.68 -16.48
C THR A 138 3.69 8.45 -17.73
N ASP A 139 3.52 9.77 -17.73
CA ASP A 139 3.86 10.62 -18.87
C ASP A 139 5.36 10.73 -19.08
N LYS A 140 6.10 10.74 -17.97
CA LYS A 140 7.56 10.83 -17.98
C LYS A 140 8.27 9.48 -17.85
N GLY A 141 7.49 8.41 -17.59
CA GLY A 141 8.00 7.04 -17.53
C GLY A 141 8.95 6.75 -16.35
N PHE A 142 8.79 7.42 -15.20
CA PHE A 142 9.59 7.15 -14.01
C PHE A 142 8.73 6.96 -12.76
N ALA A 143 9.29 6.29 -11.74
CA ALA A 143 8.75 6.20 -10.40
C ALA A 143 9.72 6.83 -9.41
N LYS A 144 9.18 7.52 -8.39
CA LYS A 144 9.97 8.10 -7.30
C LYS A 144 9.58 7.45 -5.99
N GLU A 145 10.55 6.86 -5.32
CA GLU A 145 10.39 6.32 -3.98
C GLU A 145 10.34 7.44 -2.95
N LEU A 146 9.36 7.40 -2.06
CA LEU A 146 9.19 8.32 -0.94
C LEU A 146 9.10 7.55 0.38
N ASP A 147 9.58 8.16 1.43
CA ASP A 147 9.29 7.73 2.79
C ASP A 147 7.79 7.85 3.07
N PRO A 148 7.15 6.88 3.78
CA PRO A 148 5.71 6.89 4.04
C PRO A 148 5.23 8.12 4.84
N GLU A 149 6.04 8.63 5.78
CA GLU A 149 5.72 9.84 6.54
C GLU A 149 5.71 11.06 5.64
N LEU A 150 6.74 11.22 4.78
CA LEU A 150 6.80 12.30 3.80
C LEU A 150 5.62 12.24 2.84
N TYR A 151 5.25 11.04 2.37
CA TYR A 151 4.06 10.85 1.52
C TYR A 151 2.79 11.36 2.20
N LEU A 152 2.55 10.97 3.47
CA LEU A 152 1.37 11.41 4.21
C LEU A 152 1.36 12.92 4.49
N GLN A 153 2.52 13.52 4.75
CA GLN A 153 2.64 14.98 4.93
C GLN A 153 2.26 15.72 3.63
N MET A 154 2.77 15.26 2.50
CA MET A 154 2.45 15.85 1.18
C MET A 154 0.96 15.74 0.85
N THR A 155 0.34 14.58 1.06
CA THR A 155 -1.09 14.37 0.78
C THR A 155 -1.99 15.21 1.67
N LYS A 156 -1.66 15.37 2.95
CA LYS A 156 -2.37 16.27 3.87
C LYS A 156 -2.29 17.74 3.45
N GLN A 157 -1.13 18.18 2.94
CA GLN A 157 -0.99 19.54 2.43
C GLN A 157 -1.85 19.77 1.19
N LEU A 158 -1.88 18.83 0.24
CA LEU A 158 -2.70 18.90 -0.95
C LEU A 158 -4.20 18.94 -0.62
N MET A 159 -4.66 18.12 0.34
CA MET A 159 -6.05 18.12 0.78
C MET A 159 -6.46 19.45 1.42
N LYS A 160 -5.61 20.03 2.27
CA LYS A 160 -5.88 21.35 2.88
C LYS A 160 -5.95 22.48 1.84
N GLN A 161 -5.13 22.40 0.81
CA GLN A 161 -5.11 23.40 -0.25
C GLN A 161 -6.38 23.34 -1.10
N SER A 162 -6.89 22.13 -1.39
CA SER A 162 -8.16 21.95 -2.13
C SER A 162 -9.41 22.40 -1.34
N GLU A 163 -9.36 22.44 0.01
CA GLU A 163 -10.45 22.97 0.84
C GLU A 163 -10.46 24.50 0.90
N ILE A 164 -9.35 25.17 0.58
CA ILE A 164 -9.24 26.65 0.58
C ILE A 164 -9.68 27.23 -0.76
N ASP A 165 -9.60 26.45 -1.85
CA ASP A 165 -9.93 26.88 -3.21
C ASP A 165 -11.43 26.66 -3.56
N LEU A 166 -12.28 26.22 -2.61
CA LEU A 166 -13.74 26.05 -2.71
C LEU A 166 -14.46 27.11 -1.89
#